data_d51b266b23e239d515288a5be9fd78e5
#
_entry.id   d51b266b23e239d515288a5be9fd78e5
#
_cell.length_a   1.000
_cell.length_b   1.000
_cell.length_c   1.000
_cell.angle_alpha   90.00
_cell.angle_beta   90.00
_cell.angle_gamma   90.00
#
_symmetry.space_group_name_H-M   'P 1'
#
loop_
_entity.id
_entity.type
_entity.pdbx_description
1 polymer ?
#
loop_
_entity_poly.entity_id
_entity_poly.type
_entity_poly.pdbx_seq_one_letter_code
_entity_poly.pdbx_strand_id
1 'polypeptide(L)'
;MKISSKCDWVQGTFPYYRDVSFPDWISTEHEEIQPIAGYNTGYKTGEGICVYTHTERRDQGTHFIAGGSAISRFQGECRDFVDHVVKEGANIKRIDFCVDVFDGNLDPRVATTELAMGRVRTHAKQSPRWDDPRTGGYTQYVGKKTSDTFMRIYDKGVEQKTELNWIRIECVWKGK
;
A
#
# COMPACT_ATOMS: atom_id res chain seq x y z
N MET A 1 -1.48 -20.24 15.41
CA MET A 1 -1.07 -19.31 14.33
C MET A 1 -2.31 -18.91 13.54
N LYS A 2 -2.61 -17.63 13.47
CA LYS A 2 -3.69 -17.06 12.64
C LYS A 2 -3.06 -16.33 11.46
N ILE A 3 -3.55 -16.58 10.27
CA ILE A 3 -3.07 -15.95 9.03
C ILE A 3 -4.24 -15.23 8.37
N SER A 4 -4.02 -14.01 7.90
CA SER A 4 -4.97 -13.28 7.07
C SER A 4 -4.25 -12.61 5.90
N SER A 5 -4.93 -12.48 4.77
CA SER A 5 -4.41 -11.77 3.61
C SER A 5 -5.36 -10.66 3.22
N LYS A 6 -4.81 -9.55 2.73
CA LYS A 6 -5.60 -8.42 2.25
C LYS A 6 -4.81 -7.55 1.28
N CYS A 7 -5.53 -6.71 0.56
CA CYS A 7 -4.93 -5.56 -0.10
C CYS A 7 -4.77 -4.42 0.91
N ASP A 8 -3.56 -3.90 1.03
CA ASP A 8 -3.23 -2.88 2.02
C ASP A 8 -3.10 -1.48 1.41
N TRP A 9 -2.96 -1.40 0.08
CA TRP A 9 -2.79 -0.15 -0.62
C TRP A 9 -3.13 -0.25 -2.11
N VAL A 10 -3.86 0.71 -2.63
CA VAL A 10 -4.05 0.92 -4.07
C VAL A 10 -3.89 2.40 -4.34
N GLN A 11 -3.09 2.75 -5.34
CA GLN A 11 -3.04 4.11 -5.85
C GLN A 11 -3.03 4.14 -7.37
N GLY A 12 -3.60 5.18 -7.92
CA GLY A 12 -3.69 5.35 -9.35
C GLY A 12 -3.95 6.80 -9.73
N THR A 13 -4.04 7.03 -11.02
CA THR A 13 -4.33 8.35 -11.59
C THR A 13 -5.35 8.22 -12.69
N PHE A 14 -6.43 8.96 -12.62
CA PHE A 14 -7.32 9.20 -13.74
C PHE A 14 -6.64 10.22 -14.68
N PRO A 15 -6.55 9.97 -15.98
CA PRO A 15 -5.80 10.80 -16.93
C PRO A 15 -6.45 12.17 -17.22
N TYR A 16 -7.57 12.45 -16.59
CA TYR A 16 -8.31 13.70 -16.71
C TYR A 16 -8.70 14.25 -15.35
N TYR A 17 -8.82 15.55 -15.28
CA TYR A 17 -9.36 16.22 -14.12
C TYR A 17 -10.79 15.72 -13.91
N ARG A 18 -11.03 15.10 -12.79
CA ARG A 18 -12.39 14.82 -12.29
C ARG A 18 -12.69 15.81 -11.20
N ASP A 19 -13.71 16.60 -11.38
CA ASP A 19 -14.37 17.27 -10.25
C ASP A 19 -14.77 16.18 -9.25
N VAL A 20 -14.82 16.54 -7.99
CA VAL A 20 -14.96 15.69 -6.78
C VAL A 20 -16.08 14.63 -6.82
N SER A 21 -16.83 14.52 -7.89
CA SER A 21 -17.75 13.42 -8.12
C SER A 21 -16.99 12.12 -8.41
N PHE A 22 -16.43 11.55 -7.37
CA PHE A 22 -16.14 10.12 -7.38
C PHE A 22 -17.43 9.34 -7.65
N PRO A 23 -17.31 8.10 -8.15
CA PRO A 23 -18.48 7.23 -8.32
C PRO A 23 -19.41 7.29 -7.11
N ASP A 24 -20.69 7.13 -7.32
CA ASP A 24 -21.78 7.29 -6.33
C ASP A 24 -21.59 6.54 -5.00
N TRP A 25 -20.62 5.63 -4.93
CA TRP A 25 -20.26 4.86 -3.73
C TRP A 25 -19.19 5.52 -2.85
N ILE A 26 -18.59 6.64 -3.27
CA ILE A 26 -17.68 7.43 -2.43
C ILE A 26 -18.49 8.59 -1.84
N SER A 27 -18.44 8.70 -0.52
CA SER A 27 -19.12 9.76 0.22
C SER A 27 -18.80 11.14 -0.34
N THR A 28 -19.82 11.96 -0.45
CA THR A 28 -19.67 13.40 -0.77
C THR A 28 -19.07 14.19 0.40
N GLU A 29 -19.06 13.60 1.60
CA GLU A 29 -18.36 14.18 2.74
C GLU A 29 -16.87 14.01 2.57
N HIS A 30 -16.14 15.12 2.62
CA HIS A 30 -14.69 15.12 2.48
C HIS A 30 -14.04 16.13 3.44
N GLU A 31 -12.85 15.78 3.87
CA GLU A 31 -11.96 16.59 4.69
C GLU A 31 -10.82 17.10 3.81
N GLU A 32 -10.52 18.41 3.85
CA GLU A 32 -9.34 18.95 3.19
C GLU A 32 -8.07 18.42 3.87
N ILE A 33 -7.13 17.97 3.05
CA ILE A 33 -5.84 17.45 3.52
C ILE A 33 -4.68 18.16 2.79
N GLN A 34 -3.50 18.11 3.40
CA GLN A 34 -2.30 18.63 2.79
C GLN A 34 -2.02 17.93 1.44
N PRO A 35 -1.89 18.68 0.33
CA PRO A 35 -1.58 18.09 -0.96
C PRO A 35 -0.17 17.48 -0.99
N ILE A 36 -0.01 16.43 -1.81
CA ILE A 36 1.29 15.83 -2.09
C ILE A 36 2.03 16.56 -3.21
N ALA A 37 3.35 16.30 -3.34
CA ALA A 37 4.18 16.93 -4.37
C ALA A 37 3.58 16.75 -5.79
N GLY A 38 3.45 17.87 -6.51
CA GLY A 38 2.90 17.92 -7.86
C GLY A 38 1.41 18.25 -7.92
N TYR A 39 0.69 18.30 -6.80
CA TYR A 39 -0.71 18.67 -6.69
C TYR A 39 -0.87 19.90 -5.79
N ASN A 40 -1.91 20.69 -5.99
CA ASN A 40 -2.16 21.89 -5.18
C ASN A 40 -3.43 21.80 -4.33
N THR A 41 -4.22 20.74 -4.51
CA THR A 41 -5.37 20.45 -3.66
C THR A 41 -5.35 18.99 -3.24
N GLY A 42 -5.87 18.71 -2.07
CA GLY A 42 -6.03 17.37 -1.54
C GLY A 42 -7.25 17.30 -0.63
N TYR A 43 -7.96 16.20 -0.68
CA TYR A 43 -9.05 15.91 0.24
C TYR A 43 -9.13 14.40 0.53
N LYS A 44 -9.77 14.06 1.64
CA LYS A 44 -9.98 12.69 2.08
C LYS A 44 -11.48 12.45 2.19
N THR A 45 -11.96 11.40 1.56
CA THR A 45 -13.36 10.99 1.61
C THR A 45 -13.73 10.36 2.95
N GLY A 46 -15.02 10.25 3.24
CA GLY A 46 -15.52 9.56 4.43
C GLY A 46 -15.04 8.11 4.55
N GLU A 47 -14.80 7.41 3.43
CA GLU A 47 -14.24 6.06 3.39
C GLU A 47 -12.73 6.05 3.67
N GLY A 48 -12.07 7.20 3.59
CA GLY A 48 -10.64 7.34 3.85
C GLY A 48 -9.76 7.26 2.59
N ILE A 49 -10.33 7.47 1.41
CA ILE A 49 -9.57 7.60 0.16
C ILE A 49 -9.06 9.03 0.07
N CYS A 50 -7.74 9.18 -0.09
CA CYS A 50 -7.13 10.47 -0.36
C CYS A 50 -7.13 10.75 -1.86
N VAL A 51 -7.51 11.97 -2.25
CA VAL A 51 -7.61 12.40 -3.64
C VAL A 51 -6.86 13.71 -3.80
N TYR A 52 -6.12 13.82 -4.88
CA TYR A 52 -5.26 14.96 -5.16
C TYR A 52 -5.49 15.44 -6.58
N THR A 53 -5.67 16.76 -6.74
CA THR A 53 -5.86 17.42 -8.03
C THR A 53 -4.98 18.64 -8.16
N HIS A 54 -4.85 19.14 -9.38
CA HIS A 54 -4.21 20.42 -9.64
C HIS A 54 -5.15 21.30 -10.45
N THR A 55 -5.63 22.39 -9.85
CA THR A 55 -6.67 23.24 -10.43
C THR A 55 -6.26 23.90 -11.74
N GLU A 56 -4.98 24.25 -11.91
CA GLU A 56 -4.43 24.90 -13.09
C GLU A 56 -3.87 23.91 -14.12
N ARG A 57 -3.37 22.75 -13.66
CA ARG A 57 -2.74 21.72 -14.50
C ARG A 57 -3.66 20.51 -14.61
N ARG A 58 -4.77 20.67 -15.30
CA ARG A 58 -5.79 19.63 -15.47
C ARG A 58 -5.30 18.42 -16.25
N ASP A 59 -4.26 18.58 -17.05
CA ASP A 59 -3.54 17.52 -17.79
C ASP A 59 -2.84 16.51 -16.86
N GLN A 60 -2.56 16.89 -15.62
CA GLN A 60 -2.00 16.01 -14.60
C GLN A 60 -2.99 14.92 -14.14
N GLY A 61 -4.28 15.14 -14.38
CA GLY A 61 -5.33 14.22 -13.96
C GLY A 61 -5.59 14.28 -12.44
N THR A 62 -6.35 13.31 -11.96
CA THR A 62 -6.72 13.16 -10.56
C THR A 62 -6.03 11.93 -9.98
N HIS A 63 -5.18 12.14 -8.97
CA HIS A 63 -4.49 11.06 -8.28
C HIS A 63 -5.27 10.60 -7.05
N PHE A 64 -5.36 9.31 -6.82
CA PHE A 64 -6.00 8.77 -5.63
C PHE A 64 -5.10 7.76 -4.90
N ILE A 65 -5.31 7.69 -3.59
CA ILE A 65 -4.66 6.74 -2.69
C ILE A 65 -5.73 6.13 -1.79
N ALA A 66 -5.90 4.82 -1.87
CA ALA A 66 -6.76 4.05 -1.00
C ALA A 66 -5.90 3.14 -0.11
N GLY A 67 -5.90 3.36 1.19
CA GLY A 67 -5.28 2.46 2.17
C GLY A 67 -6.18 1.26 2.49
N GLY A 68 -5.64 0.24 3.16
CA GLY A 68 -6.35 -1.00 3.45
C GLY A 68 -7.66 -0.79 4.22
N SER A 69 -7.74 0.22 5.09
CA SER A 69 -8.99 0.58 5.78
C SER A 69 -10.06 1.13 4.84
N ALA A 70 -9.68 1.90 3.84
CA ALA A 70 -10.59 2.42 2.83
C ALA A 70 -11.07 1.29 1.90
N ILE A 71 -10.13 0.44 1.46
CA ILE A 71 -10.44 -0.72 0.61
C ILE A 71 -11.39 -1.69 1.31
N SER A 72 -11.19 -1.95 2.61
CA SER A 72 -12.06 -2.85 3.37
C SER A 72 -13.47 -2.31 3.64
N ARG A 73 -13.70 -1.02 3.49
CA ARG A 73 -15.04 -0.39 3.56
C ARG A 73 -15.78 -0.47 2.24
N PHE A 74 -15.07 -0.69 1.14
CA PHE A 74 -15.68 -0.97 -0.13
C PHE A 74 -16.43 -2.30 -0.04
N GLN A 75 -17.69 -2.33 -0.49
CA GLN A 75 -18.52 -3.54 -0.46
C GLN A 75 -18.04 -4.51 -1.54
N GLY A 76 -17.04 -5.31 -1.22
CA GLY A 76 -16.42 -6.25 -2.15
C GLY A 76 -14.97 -6.56 -1.79
N GLU A 77 -14.32 -7.32 -2.64
CA GLU A 77 -12.90 -7.62 -2.51
C GLU A 77 -12.05 -6.47 -3.09
N CYS A 78 -10.76 -6.44 -2.75
CA CYS A 78 -9.81 -5.51 -3.35
C CYS A 78 -9.83 -5.56 -4.90
N ARG A 79 -10.09 -6.74 -5.47
CA ARG A 79 -10.23 -6.91 -6.90
C ARG A 79 -11.39 -6.08 -7.45
N ASP A 80 -12.54 -6.09 -6.79
CA ASP A 80 -13.71 -5.34 -7.23
C ASP A 80 -13.44 -3.83 -7.20
N PHE A 81 -12.71 -3.36 -6.18
CA PHE A 81 -12.25 -1.97 -6.12
C PHE A 81 -11.33 -1.62 -7.29
N VAL A 82 -10.32 -2.46 -7.57
CA VAL A 82 -9.39 -2.23 -8.68
C VAL A 82 -10.11 -2.28 -10.03
N ASP A 83 -10.94 -3.30 -10.26
CA ASP A 83 -11.71 -3.45 -11.49
C ASP A 83 -12.64 -2.24 -11.71
N HIS A 84 -13.24 -1.73 -10.63
CA HIS A 84 -14.09 -0.53 -10.70
C HIS A 84 -13.30 0.70 -11.15
N VAL A 85 -12.20 1.04 -10.46
CA VAL A 85 -11.43 2.25 -10.81
C VAL A 85 -10.76 2.16 -12.18
N VAL A 86 -10.36 0.95 -12.61
CA VAL A 86 -9.84 0.71 -13.96
C VAL A 86 -10.94 0.88 -15.01
N LYS A 87 -12.15 0.37 -14.77
CA LYS A 87 -13.30 0.57 -15.65
C LYS A 87 -13.65 2.05 -15.80
N GLU A 88 -13.47 2.82 -14.73
CA GLU A 88 -13.62 4.27 -14.73
C GLU A 88 -12.43 5.01 -15.39
N GLY A 89 -11.46 4.29 -15.93
CA GLY A 89 -10.33 4.83 -16.70
C GLY A 89 -9.10 5.18 -15.86
N ALA A 90 -8.98 4.69 -14.64
CA ALA A 90 -7.78 4.91 -13.84
C ALA A 90 -6.60 4.07 -14.32
N ASN A 91 -5.42 4.68 -14.34
CA ASN A 91 -4.14 3.99 -14.47
C ASN A 91 -3.62 3.64 -13.07
N ILE A 92 -3.59 2.36 -12.74
CA ILE A 92 -3.05 1.90 -11.46
C ILE A 92 -1.54 2.09 -11.45
N LYS A 93 -1.04 2.75 -10.40
CA LYS A 93 0.39 3.06 -10.21
C LYS A 93 1.04 2.25 -9.10
N ARG A 94 0.25 1.74 -8.16
CA ARG A 94 0.76 0.86 -7.11
C ARG A 94 -0.36 0.02 -6.50
N ILE A 95 -0.03 -1.23 -6.21
CA ILE A 95 -0.85 -2.13 -5.39
C ILE A 95 0.07 -2.82 -4.38
N ASP A 96 -0.34 -2.85 -3.11
CA ASP A 96 0.34 -3.59 -2.06
C ASP A 96 -0.60 -4.69 -1.56
N PHE A 97 -0.15 -5.93 -1.65
CA PHE A 97 -0.82 -7.08 -1.04
C PHE A 97 -0.05 -7.52 0.18
N CYS A 98 -0.73 -7.82 1.25
CA CYS A 98 -0.08 -8.30 2.45
C CYS A 98 -0.69 -9.59 2.99
N VAL A 99 0.17 -10.34 3.70
CA VAL A 99 -0.20 -11.46 4.55
C VAL A 99 0.23 -11.11 5.96
N ASP A 100 -0.73 -11.11 6.87
CA ASP A 100 -0.53 -10.91 8.30
C ASP A 100 -0.48 -12.25 9.01
N VAL A 101 0.56 -12.46 9.81
CA VAL A 101 0.77 -13.66 10.62
C VAL A 101 0.76 -13.25 12.09
N PHE A 102 -0.18 -13.82 12.85
CA PHE A 102 -0.35 -13.54 14.27
C PHE A 102 0.02 -14.78 15.11
N ASP A 103 0.62 -14.54 16.26
CA ASP A 103 0.98 -15.57 17.25
C ASP A 103 1.78 -16.72 16.66
N GLY A 104 2.54 -16.41 15.58
CA GLY A 104 3.39 -17.35 14.91
C GLY A 104 4.84 -17.28 15.39
N ASN A 105 5.59 -18.34 15.11
CA ASN A 105 7.04 -18.36 15.32
C ASN A 105 7.79 -17.72 14.13
N LEU A 106 7.12 -16.87 13.37
CA LEU A 106 7.75 -16.16 12.25
C LEU A 106 8.51 -14.95 12.81
N ASP A 107 9.81 -14.93 12.56
CA ASP A 107 10.67 -13.77 12.82
C ASP A 107 11.23 -13.27 11.48
N PRO A 108 11.13 -11.97 11.16
CA PRO A 108 11.71 -11.42 9.94
C PRO A 108 13.23 -11.68 9.80
N ARG A 109 13.95 -11.88 10.91
CA ARG A 109 15.37 -12.24 10.92
C ARG A 109 15.64 -13.64 10.37
N VAL A 110 14.69 -14.56 10.54
CA VAL A 110 14.75 -15.89 9.92
C VAL A 110 14.73 -15.77 8.40
N ALA A 111 13.88 -14.89 7.85
CA ALA A 111 13.86 -14.64 6.41
C ALA A 111 15.23 -14.15 5.88
N THR A 112 15.93 -13.31 6.65
CA THR A 112 17.30 -12.87 6.32
C THR A 112 18.24 -14.05 6.24
N THR A 113 18.20 -14.94 7.22
CA THR A 113 19.04 -16.14 7.28
C THR A 113 18.76 -17.07 6.12
N GLU A 114 17.49 -17.32 5.83
CA GLU A 114 17.07 -18.21 4.72
C GLU A 114 17.49 -17.67 3.35
N LEU A 115 17.40 -16.35 3.16
CA LEU A 115 17.89 -15.67 1.95
C LEU A 115 19.42 -15.78 1.84
N ALA A 116 20.14 -15.52 2.92
CA ALA A 116 21.62 -15.59 2.94
C ALA A 116 22.14 -17.01 2.68
N MET A 117 21.42 -18.02 3.15
CA MET A 117 21.75 -19.44 2.93
C MET A 117 21.28 -19.96 1.56
N GLY A 118 20.64 -19.13 0.74
CA GLY A 118 20.13 -19.53 -0.58
C GLY A 118 18.97 -20.53 -0.52
N ARG A 119 18.33 -20.72 0.66
CA ARG A 119 17.16 -21.59 0.81
C ARG A 119 15.87 -20.97 0.26
N VAL A 120 15.84 -19.65 0.16
CA VAL A 120 14.79 -18.91 -0.56
C VAL A 120 15.32 -18.50 -1.94
N ARG A 121 14.69 -19.01 -2.98
CA ARG A 121 15.03 -18.63 -4.36
C ARG A 121 14.29 -17.36 -4.74
N THR A 122 15.03 -16.37 -5.22
CA THR A 122 14.47 -15.10 -5.71
C THR A 122 15.27 -14.59 -6.89
N HIS A 123 14.60 -13.90 -7.82
CA HIS A 123 15.26 -13.16 -8.89
C HIS A 123 15.75 -11.78 -8.47
N ALA A 124 15.47 -11.37 -7.22
CA ALA A 124 15.92 -10.10 -6.70
C ALA A 124 17.46 -10.08 -6.55
N LYS A 125 18.10 -9.12 -7.20
CA LYS A 125 19.57 -8.96 -7.16
C LYS A 125 20.08 -8.43 -5.82
N GLN A 126 19.21 -7.84 -5.01
CA GLN A 126 19.54 -7.26 -3.71
C GLN A 126 18.38 -7.49 -2.74
N SER A 127 18.74 -7.72 -1.48
CA SER A 127 17.79 -7.94 -0.39
C SER A 127 18.26 -7.17 0.85
N PRO A 128 18.16 -5.82 0.82
CA PRO A 128 18.60 -5.00 1.94
C PRO A 128 17.76 -5.26 3.19
N ARG A 129 18.35 -5.02 4.34
CA ARG A 129 17.66 -5.05 5.64
C ARG A 129 17.65 -3.65 6.25
N TRP A 130 16.71 -3.43 7.13
CA TRP A 130 16.60 -2.23 7.95
C TRP A 130 16.33 -2.61 9.40
N ASP A 131 17.19 -2.11 10.28
CA ASP A 131 17.00 -2.18 11.74
C ASP A 131 16.69 -0.77 12.23
N ASP A 132 15.60 -0.57 12.96
CA ASP A 132 15.33 0.68 13.64
C ASP A 132 15.80 0.58 15.10
N PRO A 133 16.93 1.22 15.46
CA PRO A 133 17.48 1.12 16.82
C PRO A 133 16.60 1.78 17.88
N ARG A 134 15.65 2.64 17.49
CA ARG A 134 14.76 3.35 18.43
C ARG A 134 13.58 2.49 18.86
N THR A 135 13.08 1.65 17.97
CA THR A 135 11.89 0.84 18.20
C THR A 135 12.20 -0.65 18.29
N GLY A 136 13.40 -1.07 17.92
CA GLY A 136 13.77 -2.48 17.76
C GLY A 136 13.10 -3.15 16.54
N GLY A 137 12.41 -2.37 15.71
CA GLY A 137 11.73 -2.88 14.52
C GLY A 137 12.72 -3.37 13.48
N TYR A 138 12.40 -4.50 12.85
CA TYR A 138 13.21 -5.12 11.82
C TYR A 138 12.43 -5.29 10.53
N THR A 139 13.06 -4.95 9.41
CA THR A 139 12.49 -5.14 8.07
C THR A 139 13.49 -5.81 7.14
N GLN A 140 13.13 -6.97 6.62
CA GLN A 140 13.85 -7.61 5.52
C GLN A 140 13.17 -7.27 4.20
N TYR A 141 13.93 -6.75 3.25
CA TYR A 141 13.47 -6.55 1.88
C TYR A 141 13.93 -7.69 0.99
N VAL A 142 13.11 -8.04 0.00
CA VAL A 142 13.47 -8.88 -1.14
C VAL A 142 13.24 -8.03 -2.39
N GLY A 143 14.32 -7.58 -2.99
CA GLY A 143 14.31 -6.53 -4.01
C GLY A 143 14.54 -5.12 -3.45
N LYS A 144 14.80 -4.18 -4.34
CA LYS A 144 14.98 -2.76 -3.99
C LYS A 144 13.63 -2.05 -3.96
N LYS A 145 13.46 -1.09 -3.06
CA LYS A 145 12.30 -0.17 -3.04
C LYS A 145 12.08 0.58 -4.36
N THR A 146 13.12 0.74 -5.17
CA THR A 146 13.07 1.41 -6.47
C THR A 146 12.66 0.48 -7.61
N SER A 147 12.56 -0.84 -7.37
CA SER A 147 12.11 -1.81 -8.37
C SER A 147 10.59 -1.72 -8.58
N ASP A 148 10.13 -2.14 -9.75
CA ASP A 148 8.69 -2.22 -10.07
C ASP A 148 7.96 -3.21 -9.14
N THR A 149 8.69 -4.20 -8.64
CA THR A 149 8.18 -5.14 -7.64
C THR A 149 9.23 -5.41 -6.58
N PHE A 150 8.80 -5.39 -5.32
CA PHE A 150 9.63 -5.83 -4.20
C PHE A 150 8.73 -6.38 -3.09
N MET A 151 9.34 -7.11 -2.15
CA MET A 151 8.66 -7.61 -0.95
C MET A 151 9.35 -7.04 0.29
N ARG A 152 8.61 -6.89 1.36
CA ARG A 152 9.13 -6.61 2.70
C ARG A 152 8.49 -7.54 3.72
N ILE A 153 9.30 -7.98 4.68
CA ILE A 153 8.88 -8.81 5.81
C ILE A 153 9.29 -8.04 7.06
N TYR A 154 8.33 -7.70 7.91
CA TYR A 154 8.60 -6.82 9.04
C TYR A 154 7.67 -7.04 10.22
N ASP A 155 8.12 -6.57 11.39
CA ASP A 155 7.36 -6.57 12.62
C ASP A 155 6.30 -5.46 12.57
N LYS A 156 5.07 -5.86 12.22
CA LYS A 156 3.92 -4.96 12.16
C LYS A 156 3.43 -4.59 13.55
N GLY A 157 3.62 -5.48 14.54
CA GLY A 157 3.28 -5.21 15.94
C GLY A 157 4.09 -4.03 16.47
N VAL A 158 5.40 -4.01 16.25
CA VAL A 158 6.27 -2.88 16.61
C VAL A 158 5.87 -1.60 15.88
N GLU A 159 5.61 -1.67 14.57
CA GLU A 159 5.16 -0.51 13.79
C GLU A 159 3.85 0.08 14.34
N GLN A 160 2.90 -0.77 14.73
CA GLN A 160 1.60 -0.37 15.28
C GLN A 160 1.62 -0.12 16.77
N LYS A 161 2.79 -0.26 17.44
CA LYS A 161 2.95 -0.09 18.90
C LYS A 161 2.00 -0.98 19.70
N THR A 162 1.87 -2.22 19.28
CA THR A 162 1.06 -3.23 20.00
C THR A 162 1.97 -4.31 20.57
N GLU A 163 1.51 -5.02 21.60
CA GLU A 163 2.20 -6.19 22.17
C GLU A 163 1.94 -7.49 21.38
N LEU A 164 1.16 -7.40 20.29
CA LEU A 164 0.85 -8.54 19.46
C LEU A 164 2.10 -8.98 18.67
N ASN A 165 2.40 -10.26 18.69
CA ASN A 165 3.35 -10.85 17.76
C ASN A 165 2.69 -10.88 16.36
N TRP A 166 2.89 -9.81 15.63
CA TRP A 166 2.26 -9.57 14.33
C TRP A 166 3.32 -9.25 13.29
N ILE A 167 3.61 -10.25 12.47
CA ILE A 167 4.53 -10.13 11.34
C ILE A 167 3.73 -9.94 10.07
N ARG A 168 4.17 -8.99 9.24
CA ARG A 168 3.59 -8.75 7.92
C ARG A 168 4.58 -9.09 6.82
N ILE A 169 4.10 -9.83 5.84
CA ILE A 169 4.74 -10.03 4.55
C ILE A 169 3.96 -9.19 3.55
N GLU A 170 4.61 -8.24 2.90
CA GLU A 170 3.98 -7.30 1.98
C GLU A 170 4.67 -7.33 0.62
N CYS A 171 3.90 -7.56 -0.43
CA CYS A 171 4.34 -7.49 -1.81
C CYS A 171 3.85 -6.17 -2.41
N VAL A 172 4.77 -5.37 -2.89
CA VAL A 172 4.51 -4.08 -3.54
C VAL A 172 4.71 -4.24 -5.03
N TRP A 173 3.70 -3.91 -5.81
CA TRP A 173 3.77 -3.77 -7.25
C TRP A 173 3.59 -2.31 -7.64
N LYS A 174 4.41 -1.82 -8.57
CA LYS A 174 4.34 -0.48 -9.14
C LYS A 174 4.12 -0.58 -10.64
N GLY A 175 3.04 0.04 -11.11
CA GLY A 175 2.78 0.24 -12.53
C GLY A 175 3.79 1.22 -13.16
N LYS A 176 3.98 1.08 -14.45
CA LYS A 176 4.80 2.02 -15.26
C LYS A 176 3.99 3.25 -15.64
#